data_efaf3456285649ec469eeb1c2b32039e
#
_entry.id   efaf3456285649ec469eeb1c2b32039e
#
_cell.length_a   1.000
_cell.length_b   1.000
_cell.length_c   1.000
_cell.angle_alpha   90.00
_cell.angle_beta   90.00
_cell.angle_gamma   90.00
#
_symmetry.space_group_name_H-M   'P 1'
#
loop_
_entity.id
_entity.type
_entity.pdbx_description
1 polymer ?
#
loop_
_entity_poly.entity_id
_entity_poly.type
_entity_poly.pdbx_seq_one_letter_code
_entity_poly.pdbx_strand_id
1 'polypeptide(L)'
;MKEILVLYYSQHGSLKDMAHLVAHGVEQVPGAKARIRTVPKVSTVCETVEPGIPDAGAPYAELSDLEQCAAIALGSPTRFGNMAAAMKYFWDGTSSLWLKGTLAGKPAAVFTSTASMHGGQETTLVSMMLPLLH
;
A
#
# COMPACT_ATOMS: atom_id res chain seq x y z
N MET A 1 2.42 -21.48 -4.32
CA MET A 1 2.50 -20.18 -5.02
C MET A 1 2.67 -19.08 -3.99
N LYS A 2 3.63 -18.20 -4.19
CA LYS A 2 3.87 -17.08 -3.27
C LYS A 2 2.97 -15.92 -3.59
N GLU A 3 2.22 -15.43 -2.63
CA GLU A 3 1.38 -14.25 -2.80
C GLU A 3 2.16 -12.98 -2.50
N ILE A 4 2.09 -12.04 -3.42
CA ILE A 4 2.69 -10.71 -3.31
C ILE A 4 1.55 -9.72 -3.12
N LEU A 5 1.53 -9.06 -1.97
CA LEU A 5 0.53 -8.06 -1.66
C LEU A 5 0.86 -6.76 -2.41
N VAL A 6 -0.07 -6.29 -3.23
CA VAL A 6 -0.03 -4.97 -3.87
C VAL A 6 -1.02 -4.09 -3.13
N LEU A 7 -0.50 -3.29 -2.22
CA LEU A 7 -1.29 -2.41 -1.35
C LEU A 7 -1.19 -0.97 -1.84
N TYR A 8 -2.32 -0.34 -2.11
CA TYR A 8 -2.35 1.02 -2.63
C TYR A 8 -3.43 1.89 -1.98
N TYR A 9 -3.25 3.20 -2.08
CA TYR A 9 -4.30 4.20 -1.94
C TYR A 9 -4.34 5.06 -3.19
N SER A 10 -5.53 5.37 -3.68
CA SER A 10 -5.70 6.23 -4.85
C SER A 10 -6.87 7.18 -4.62
N GLN A 11 -6.67 8.46 -4.90
CA GLN A 11 -7.73 9.46 -4.79
C GLN A 11 -8.43 9.69 -6.13
N HIS A 12 -7.68 9.70 -7.23
CA HIS A 12 -8.18 10.03 -8.58
C HIS A 12 -8.02 8.89 -9.59
N GLY A 13 -7.59 7.72 -9.16
CA GLY A 13 -7.51 6.51 -9.98
C GLY A 13 -6.13 6.21 -10.56
N SER A 14 -5.17 7.13 -10.57
CA SER A 14 -3.85 6.88 -11.16
C SER A 14 -3.07 5.78 -10.41
N LEU A 15 -3.08 5.79 -9.10
CA LEU A 15 -2.43 4.74 -8.30
C LEU A 15 -3.14 3.40 -8.41
N LYS A 16 -4.47 3.40 -8.56
CA LYS A 16 -5.24 2.19 -8.83
C LYS A 16 -4.77 1.54 -10.13
N ASP A 17 -4.63 2.33 -11.20
CA ASP A 17 -4.17 1.84 -12.50
C ASP A 17 -2.73 1.32 -12.41
N MET A 18 -1.83 2.05 -11.73
CA MET A 18 -0.47 1.59 -11.46
C MET A 18 -0.45 0.28 -10.68
N ALA A 19 -1.27 0.14 -9.66
CA ALA A 19 -1.34 -1.07 -8.85
C ALA A 19 -1.71 -2.29 -9.70
N HIS A 20 -2.63 -2.14 -10.65
CA HIS A 20 -2.97 -3.21 -11.58
C HIS A 20 -1.80 -3.55 -12.52
N LEU A 21 -1.04 -2.56 -12.97
CA LEU A 21 0.17 -2.80 -13.77
C LEU A 21 1.25 -3.50 -12.95
N VAL A 22 1.44 -3.09 -11.71
CA VAL A 22 2.36 -3.77 -10.78
C VAL A 22 1.94 -5.23 -10.57
N ALA A 23 0.65 -5.46 -10.33
CA ALA A 23 0.10 -6.80 -10.17
C ALA A 23 0.32 -7.66 -11.42
N HIS A 24 0.13 -7.07 -12.60
CA HIS A 24 0.42 -7.76 -13.86
C HIS A 24 1.90 -8.16 -13.95
N GLY A 25 2.82 -7.26 -13.57
CA GLY A 25 4.25 -7.57 -13.52
C GLY A 25 4.58 -8.70 -12.54
N VAL A 26 3.96 -8.71 -11.38
CA VAL A 26 4.11 -9.79 -10.38
C VAL A 26 3.73 -11.15 -10.99
N GLU A 27 2.63 -11.19 -11.71
CA GLU A 27 2.11 -12.43 -12.29
C GLU A 27 2.91 -12.93 -13.49
N GLN A 28 3.83 -12.13 -14.03
CA GLN A 28 4.81 -12.60 -15.03
C GLN A 28 5.90 -13.50 -14.40
N VAL A 29 6.05 -13.48 -13.10
CA VAL A 29 7.06 -14.29 -12.41
C VAL A 29 6.46 -15.66 -12.07
N PRO A 30 7.05 -16.76 -12.58
CA PRO A 30 6.57 -18.11 -12.27
C PRO A 30 6.50 -18.35 -10.75
N GLY A 31 5.38 -18.87 -10.28
CA GLY A 31 5.17 -19.15 -8.86
C GLY A 31 4.74 -17.96 -8.00
N ALA A 32 4.57 -16.77 -8.61
CA ALA A 32 4.06 -15.60 -7.91
C ALA A 32 2.61 -15.30 -8.31
N LYS A 33 1.85 -14.77 -7.35
CA LYS A 33 0.47 -14.32 -7.55
C LYS A 33 0.28 -12.97 -6.87
N ALA A 34 -0.36 -12.03 -7.54
CA ALA A 34 -0.67 -10.74 -6.96
C ALA A 34 -1.96 -10.81 -6.13
N ARG A 35 -1.93 -10.18 -4.96
CA ARG A 35 -3.12 -9.91 -4.15
C ARG A 35 -3.24 -8.41 -4.02
N ILE A 36 -4.26 -7.81 -4.66
CA ILE A 36 -4.45 -6.36 -4.67
C ILE A 36 -5.39 -5.98 -3.53
N ARG A 37 -5.00 -4.99 -2.74
CA ARG A 37 -5.79 -4.41 -1.66
C ARG A 37 -5.66 -2.90 -1.66
N THR A 38 -6.66 -2.21 -1.14
CA THR A 38 -6.63 -0.77 -0.94
C THR A 38 -6.92 -0.42 0.51
N VAL A 39 -6.76 0.86 0.86
CA VAL A 39 -7.08 1.38 2.19
C VAL A 39 -8.21 2.41 2.06
N PRO A 40 -9.09 2.53 3.06
CA PRO A 40 -10.16 3.51 3.03
C PRO A 40 -9.63 4.92 3.24
N LYS A 41 -10.38 5.91 2.75
CA LYS A 41 -10.15 7.31 3.09
C LYS A 41 -10.30 7.53 4.59
N VAL A 42 -9.62 8.55 5.10
CA VAL A 42 -9.80 9.01 6.47
C VAL A 42 -10.40 10.42 6.47
N SER A 43 -11.17 10.73 7.50
CA SER A 43 -11.73 12.06 7.72
C SER A 43 -10.67 13.00 8.30
N THR A 44 -11.02 14.29 8.40
CA THR A 44 -10.17 15.29 9.06
C THR A 44 -10.00 15.03 10.57
N VAL A 45 -10.83 14.21 11.15
CA VAL A 45 -10.72 13.75 12.55
C VAL A 45 -10.02 12.38 12.67
N CYS A 46 -9.36 11.94 11.60
CA CYS A 46 -8.60 10.68 11.56
C CYS A 46 -9.46 9.44 11.80
N GLU A 47 -10.65 9.43 11.24
CA GLU A 47 -11.54 8.27 11.23
C GLU A 47 -11.66 7.70 9.83
N THR A 48 -11.82 6.38 9.74
CA THR A 48 -12.20 5.74 8.49
C THR A 48 -13.67 6.04 8.19
N VAL A 49 -13.95 6.67 7.05
CA VAL A 49 -15.30 7.15 6.69
C VAL A 49 -16.00 6.28 5.66
N GLU A 50 -15.33 5.30 5.11
CA GLU A 50 -15.90 4.40 4.11
C GLU A 50 -16.53 3.17 4.79
N PRO A 51 -17.55 2.55 4.17
CA PRO A 51 -18.08 1.27 4.65
C PRO A 51 -17.01 0.19 4.64
N GLY A 52 -17.22 -0.89 5.39
CA GLY A 52 -16.27 -2.00 5.47
C GLY A 52 -16.01 -2.73 4.15
N ILE A 53 -16.91 -2.56 3.15
CA ILE A 53 -16.76 -3.11 1.80
C ILE A 53 -16.79 -1.93 0.83
N PRO A 54 -15.77 -1.76 -0.02
CA PRO A 54 -15.76 -0.66 -0.99
C PRO A 54 -16.82 -0.87 -2.08
N ASP A 55 -17.42 0.23 -2.55
CA ASP A 55 -18.42 0.20 -3.62
C ASP A 55 -17.79 -0.24 -4.96
N ALA A 56 -16.53 0.08 -5.16
CA ALA A 56 -15.79 -0.26 -6.37
C ALA A 56 -14.30 -0.42 -6.05
N GLY A 57 -13.60 -1.19 -6.88
CA GLY A 57 -12.17 -1.44 -6.74
C GLY A 57 -11.84 -2.66 -5.90
N ALA A 58 -10.61 -2.73 -5.43
CA ALA A 58 -10.13 -3.84 -4.62
C ALA A 58 -10.74 -3.83 -3.21
N PRO A 59 -10.87 -4.99 -2.58
CA PRO A 59 -11.24 -5.06 -1.17
C PRO A 59 -10.28 -4.26 -0.30
N TYR A 60 -10.77 -3.79 0.84
CA TYR A 60 -9.90 -3.16 1.83
C TYR A 60 -8.92 -4.16 2.41
N ALA A 61 -7.70 -3.67 2.71
CA ALA A 61 -6.67 -4.47 3.35
C ALA A 61 -7.03 -4.78 4.79
N GLU A 62 -6.72 -6.01 5.20
CA GLU A 62 -6.82 -6.48 6.57
C GLU A 62 -5.44 -6.89 7.09
N LEU A 63 -5.29 -7.00 8.41
CA LEU A 63 -4.03 -7.45 9.00
C LEU A 63 -3.63 -8.85 8.51
N SER A 64 -4.61 -9.70 8.24
CA SER A 64 -4.37 -11.04 7.69
C SER A 64 -3.71 -11.02 6.31
N ASP A 65 -3.94 -9.99 5.51
CA ASP A 65 -3.26 -9.84 4.21
C ASP A 65 -1.74 -9.65 4.41
N LEU A 66 -1.35 -8.87 5.42
CA LEU A 66 0.06 -8.68 5.79
C LEU A 66 0.68 -9.95 6.38
N GLU A 67 -0.08 -10.67 7.21
CA GLU A 67 0.40 -11.93 7.79
C GLU A 67 0.69 -12.98 6.73
N GLN A 68 -0.17 -13.11 5.74
CA GLN A 68 -0.14 -14.16 4.73
C GLN A 68 0.77 -13.86 3.53
N CYS A 69 1.07 -12.58 3.27
CA CYS A 69 1.89 -12.22 2.10
C CYS A 69 3.34 -12.65 2.26
N ALA A 70 4.00 -12.95 1.15
CA ALA A 70 5.43 -13.25 1.10
C ALA A 70 6.28 -11.99 0.86
N ALA A 71 5.68 -10.94 0.31
CA ALA A 71 6.33 -9.66 0.01
C ALA A 71 5.25 -8.59 -0.20
N ILE A 72 5.65 -7.31 -0.20
CA ILE A 72 4.74 -6.18 -0.31
C ILE A 72 5.22 -5.24 -1.42
N ALA A 73 4.29 -4.78 -2.27
CA ALA A 73 4.45 -3.61 -3.12
C ALA A 73 3.49 -2.53 -2.60
N LEU A 74 4.04 -1.43 -2.10
CA LEU A 74 3.30 -0.36 -1.42
C LEU A 74 3.21 0.87 -2.30
N GLY A 75 2.00 1.34 -2.59
CA GLY A 75 1.75 2.50 -3.44
C GLY A 75 0.91 3.58 -2.76
N SER A 76 1.28 4.83 -2.95
CA SER A 76 0.54 6.00 -2.46
C SER A 76 0.80 7.20 -3.36
N PRO A 77 -0.18 8.12 -3.53
CA PRO A 77 0.09 9.41 -4.11
C PRO A 77 0.95 10.24 -3.16
N THR A 78 1.57 11.31 -3.70
CA THR A 78 2.28 12.28 -2.86
C THR A 78 1.30 13.21 -2.13
N ARG A 79 1.63 13.54 -0.91
CA ARG A 79 1.05 14.62 -0.12
C ARG A 79 2.18 15.37 0.56
N PHE A 80 2.61 16.49 -0.08
CA PHE A 80 3.74 17.29 0.40
C PHE A 80 5.01 16.46 0.59
N GLY A 81 5.34 15.60 -0.40
CA GLY A 81 6.52 14.76 -0.35
C GLY A 81 6.43 13.56 0.60
N ASN A 82 5.23 13.23 1.06
CA ASN A 82 4.94 12.09 1.94
C ASN A 82 3.82 11.23 1.37
N MET A 83 3.64 10.03 1.93
CA MET A 83 2.48 9.20 1.60
C MET A 83 1.19 9.84 2.08
N ALA A 84 0.06 9.46 1.48
CA ALA A 84 -1.26 9.92 1.89
C ALA A 84 -1.58 9.48 3.33
N ALA A 85 -2.31 10.32 4.06
CA ALA A 85 -2.72 10.03 5.44
C ALA A 85 -3.47 8.69 5.58
N ALA A 86 -4.29 8.33 4.59
CA ALA A 86 -5.02 7.05 4.59
C ALA A 86 -4.07 5.85 4.63
N MET A 87 -2.96 5.90 3.90
CA MET A 87 -1.97 4.84 3.92
C MET A 87 -1.21 4.81 5.26
N LYS A 88 -0.79 5.96 5.78
CA LYS A 88 -0.13 6.03 7.08
C LYS A 88 -1.06 5.58 8.21
N TYR A 89 -2.33 5.95 8.15
CA TYR A 89 -3.35 5.49 9.10
C TYR A 89 -3.45 3.97 9.15
N PHE A 90 -3.45 3.32 7.98
CA PHE A 90 -3.44 1.86 7.92
C PHE A 90 -2.20 1.28 8.63
N TRP A 91 -1.01 1.80 8.32
CA TRP A 91 0.24 1.33 8.95
C TRP A 91 0.28 1.59 10.45
N ASP A 92 -0.28 2.69 10.92
CA ASP A 92 -0.37 2.98 12.35
C ASP A 92 -1.19 1.92 13.13
N GLY A 93 -2.09 1.23 12.44
CA GLY A 93 -2.89 0.13 13.00
C GLY A 93 -2.19 -1.23 13.05
N THR A 94 -0.92 -1.33 12.63
CA THR A 94 -0.22 -2.62 12.51
C THR A 94 0.71 -2.97 13.67
N SER A 95 0.64 -2.25 14.79
CA SER A 95 1.55 -2.43 15.92
C SER A 95 1.58 -3.87 16.48
N SER A 96 0.45 -4.57 16.43
CA SER A 96 0.37 -5.96 16.89
C SER A 96 1.24 -6.91 16.03
N LEU A 97 1.31 -6.67 14.72
CA LEU A 97 2.16 -7.44 13.81
C LEU A 97 3.64 -7.10 14.02
N TRP A 98 3.93 -5.82 14.28
CA TRP A 98 5.27 -5.36 14.57
C TRP A 98 5.83 -6.04 15.82
N LEU A 99 5.05 -6.09 16.90
CA LEU A 99 5.44 -6.75 18.15
C LEU A 99 5.76 -8.25 17.96
N LYS A 100 5.05 -8.90 17.05
CA LYS A 100 5.29 -10.32 16.71
C LYS A 100 6.43 -10.53 15.73
N GLY A 101 6.95 -9.47 15.10
CA GLY A 101 7.93 -9.58 14.03
C GLY A 101 7.40 -10.23 12.76
N THR A 102 6.09 -10.17 12.52
CA THR A 102 5.41 -10.90 11.42
C THR A 102 5.96 -10.53 10.04
N LEU A 103 6.33 -9.26 9.84
CA LEU A 103 6.82 -8.76 8.55
C LEU A 103 8.34 -8.81 8.42
N ALA A 104 9.06 -9.18 9.48
CA ALA A 104 10.53 -9.23 9.45
C ALA A 104 11.03 -10.18 8.36
N GLY A 105 11.95 -9.70 7.53
CA GLY A 105 12.54 -10.48 6.45
C GLY A 105 11.69 -10.58 5.17
N LYS A 106 10.49 -9.99 5.13
CA LYS A 106 9.69 -9.94 3.90
C LYS A 106 10.21 -8.84 2.98
N PRO A 107 10.48 -9.12 1.70
CA PRO A 107 10.87 -8.08 0.74
C PRO A 107 9.76 -7.06 0.54
N ALA A 108 10.13 -5.80 0.31
CA ALA A 108 9.19 -4.74 0.02
C ALA A 108 9.70 -3.82 -1.08
N ALA A 109 8.76 -3.26 -1.85
CA ALA A 109 9.01 -2.23 -2.86
C ALA A 109 7.96 -1.13 -2.71
N VAL A 110 8.27 0.07 -3.18
CA VAL A 110 7.38 1.22 -3.11
C VAL A 110 7.17 1.83 -4.49
N PHE A 111 5.99 2.41 -4.73
CA PHE A 111 5.69 3.12 -5.97
C PHE A 111 4.79 4.32 -5.69
N THR A 112 4.89 5.36 -6.52
CA THR A 112 4.12 6.59 -6.40
C THR A 112 3.84 7.21 -7.76
N SER A 113 2.91 8.14 -7.79
CA SER A 113 2.61 8.99 -8.93
C SER A 113 2.33 10.40 -8.42
N THR A 114 2.83 11.41 -9.14
CA THR A 114 2.66 12.82 -8.82
C THR A 114 2.17 13.59 -10.03
N ALA A 115 1.57 14.77 -9.81
CA ALA A 115 1.04 15.61 -10.88
C ALA A 115 2.11 16.37 -11.66
N SER A 116 3.33 16.46 -11.15
CA SER A 116 4.43 17.21 -11.77
C SER A 116 5.74 16.43 -11.72
N MET A 117 6.63 16.77 -12.65
CA MET A 117 7.99 16.23 -12.67
C MET A 117 8.74 16.69 -11.43
N HIS A 118 9.39 15.76 -10.73
CA HIS A 118 10.06 16.01 -9.44
C HIS A 118 9.16 16.68 -8.39
N GLY A 119 7.84 16.42 -8.47
CA GLY A 119 6.82 16.96 -7.56
C GLY A 119 6.69 16.18 -6.25
N GLY A 120 7.80 15.72 -5.69
CA GLY A 120 7.84 14.98 -4.43
C GLY A 120 7.93 13.46 -4.57
N GLN A 121 8.20 12.93 -5.78
CA GLN A 121 8.34 11.49 -5.99
C GLN A 121 9.40 10.89 -5.06
N GLU A 122 10.58 11.47 -5.03
CA GLU A 122 11.74 10.95 -4.31
C GLU A 122 11.48 10.88 -2.81
N THR A 123 10.99 11.98 -2.23
CA THR A 123 10.72 12.03 -0.79
C THR A 123 9.52 11.18 -0.41
N THR A 124 8.50 11.09 -1.26
CA THR A 124 7.35 10.21 -1.03
C THR A 124 7.78 8.75 -0.97
N LEU A 125 8.61 8.30 -1.92
CA LEU A 125 9.14 6.95 -1.91
C LEU A 125 9.97 6.67 -0.66
N VAL A 126 10.87 7.59 -0.29
CA VAL A 126 11.67 7.46 0.93
C VAL A 126 10.80 7.42 2.17
N SER A 127 9.76 8.26 2.25
CA SER A 127 8.83 8.28 3.39
C SER A 127 8.08 6.97 3.57
N MET A 128 7.77 6.27 2.46
CA MET A 128 7.14 4.95 2.53
C MET A 128 8.12 3.85 2.94
N MET A 129 9.40 3.99 2.57
CA MET A 129 10.42 3.01 2.94
C MET A 129 10.71 3.03 4.44
N LEU A 130 10.64 4.18 5.10
CA LEU A 130 10.99 4.31 6.52
C LEU A 130 10.16 3.37 7.42
N PRO A 131 8.82 3.36 7.38
CA PRO A 131 8.05 2.41 8.17
C PRO A 131 8.29 0.95 7.77
N LEU A 132 8.59 0.68 6.50
CA LEU A 132 8.89 -0.68 6.05
C LEU A 132 10.23 -1.20 6.58
N LEU A 133 11.20 -0.30 6.79
CA LEU A 133 12.51 -0.65 7.35
C LEU A 133 12.46 -0.82 8.88
N HIS A 134 11.53 -0.15 9.54
CA HIS A 134 11.40 -0.20 10.99
C HIS A 134 10.61 -1.40 11.47
#